data_4b6a0f79cf7da53e08c986698c160c93
#
_entry.id   4b6a0f79cf7da53e08c986698c160c93
#
_cell.length_a   1.000
_cell.length_b   1.000
_cell.length_c   1.000
_cell.angle_alpha   90.00
_cell.angle_beta   90.00
_cell.angle_gamma   90.00
#
_symmetry.space_group_name_H-M   'P 1'
#
loop_
_entity.id
_entity.type
_entity.pdbx_description
1 polymer ?
#
loop_
_entity_poly.entity_id
_entity_poly.type
_entity_poly.pdbx_seq_one_letter_code
_entity_poly.pdbx_strand_id
1 'polypeptide(L)'
;MAYDFDLFVIGAGSAGVRASRFAAGFGARVAVAESRYLGGTCVNVGCVPKKMLVYGAHYAEDFEQARGYGWSVGEPGFDWATLIANKDKEIHRLNGIYRNLLVNAGVTLLEGHARILDAHTVAVGEQRFTAEHLLIATGGWPQVPDIPGREHAVTSNEAFHLRELPKRVLVVGGGYIAVEFASIFHGLGAKTSLLYRQELFLRGFDGAVRTHLRDELTRKGLDLQFSADITRIEKQVDGSLLATLKDGRSLETDCVFYATGRRPMLDNLGLENTGVELDERGFIKVDDEYRTTEPSILALGDVIGRVQLTPVALAEGMAVARRLFRPAEYQPVDYDNIPTAVFSLPNIGTVGLTEEQARGRGHKVKVFESRFRAMKLTLTDNQERTLMKLVVDAESDRVLGCHMVGPEAGEIIQGLAVALKAGATKRIFDETIGVHPTAAEEFVTMRTPVGN
;
A
#
# COMPACT_ATOMS: atom_id res chain seq x y z
N MET A 1 8.37 25.34 -33.29
CA MET A 1 9.19 25.96 -32.23
C MET A 1 9.76 24.83 -31.38
N ALA A 2 10.98 24.95 -30.87
CA ALA A 2 11.52 23.92 -29.98
C ALA A 2 10.90 24.11 -28.59
N TYR A 3 10.40 23.04 -27.98
CA TYR A 3 9.93 23.04 -26.60
C TYR A 3 11.09 23.26 -25.61
N ASP A 4 10.78 23.79 -24.41
CA ASP A 4 11.78 23.92 -23.33
C ASP A 4 12.26 22.55 -22.85
N PHE A 5 11.33 21.58 -22.78
CA PHE A 5 11.59 20.19 -22.34
C PHE A 5 11.01 19.18 -23.34
N ASP A 6 11.62 18.01 -23.36
CA ASP A 6 11.10 16.86 -24.10
C ASP A 6 10.04 16.14 -23.26
N LEU A 7 10.18 16.19 -21.91
CA LEU A 7 9.21 15.66 -20.95
C LEU A 7 9.06 16.60 -19.75
N PHE A 8 7.84 17.00 -19.42
CA PHE A 8 7.52 17.68 -18.19
C PHE A 8 6.66 16.78 -17.30
N VAL A 9 7.13 16.46 -16.09
CA VAL A 9 6.47 15.56 -15.15
C VAL A 9 5.80 16.36 -14.05
N ILE A 10 4.53 16.06 -13.77
CA ILE A 10 3.75 16.68 -12.71
C ILE A 10 3.60 15.70 -11.55
N GLY A 11 4.34 15.95 -10.47
CA GLY A 11 4.43 15.10 -9.29
C GLY A 11 5.73 14.31 -9.21
N ALA A 12 6.48 14.47 -8.10
CA ALA A 12 7.71 13.76 -7.81
C ALA A 12 7.51 12.62 -6.79
N GLY A 13 6.41 11.88 -6.95
CA GLY A 13 6.18 10.61 -6.28
C GLY A 13 6.98 9.47 -6.92
N SER A 14 6.70 8.23 -6.52
CA SER A 14 7.41 7.02 -6.98
C SER A 14 7.49 6.93 -8.51
N ALA A 15 6.37 7.12 -9.17
CA ALA A 15 6.25 7.07 -10.62
C ALA A 15 7.00 8.22 -11.31
N GLY A 16 6.74 9.46 -10.88
CA GLY A 16 7.33 10.65 -11.49
C GLY A 16 8.85 10.70 -11.34
N VAL A 17 9.39 10.38 -10.16
CA VAL A 17 10.85 10.29 -9.96
C VAL A 17 11.46 9.22 -10.83
N ARG A 18 10.82 8.05 -10.97
CA ARG A 18 11.33 6.98 -11.85
C ARG A 18 11.34 7.41 -13.31
N ALA A 19 10.20 7.91 -13.81
CA ALA A 19 10.08 8.36 -15.20
C ALA A 19 11.08 9.47 -15.53
N SER A 20 11.16 10.51 -14.69
CA SER A 20 12.05 11.65 -14.87
C SER A 20 13.52 11.24 -14.96
N ARG A 21 13.99 10.43 -14.00
CA ARG A 21 15.39 10.00 -13.96
C ARG A 21 15.79 9.16 -15.16
N PHE A 22 14.95 8.21 -15.56
CA PHE A 22 15.26 7.34 -16.67
C PHE A 22 15.15 8.06 -18.02
N ALA A 23 14.16 8.93 -18.20
CA ALA A 23 14.07 9.77 -19.38
C ALA A 23 15.31 10.67 -19.55
N ALA A 24 15.73 11.34 -18.47
CA ALA A 24 16.97 12.13 -18.48
C ALA A 24 18.21 11.28 -18.74
N GLY A 25 18.31 10.08 -18.13
CA GLY A 25 19.39 9.11 -18.41
C GLY A 25 19.41 8.61 -19.84
N PHE A 26 18.30 8.68 -20.57
CA PHE A 26 18.20 8.38 -22.00
C PHE A 26 18.52 9.60 -22.90
N GLY A 27 18.85 10.75 -22.30
CA GLY A 27 19.26 11.95 -23.00
C GLY A 27 18.16 12.99 -23.20
N ALA A 28 16.97 12.80 -22.65
CA ALA A 28 15.89 13.76 -22.73
C ALA A 28 16.12 14.98 -21.80
N ARG A 29 15.64 16.15 -22.20
CA ARG A 29 15.52 17.33 -21.36
C ARG A 29 14.26 17.18 -20.52
N VAL A 30 14.42 17.01 -19.20
CA VAL A 30 13.30 16.69 -18.30
C VAL A 30 13.16 17.73 -17.21
N ALA A 31 11.93 18.19 -17.00
CA ALA A 31 11.54 18.90 -15.78
C ALA A 31 10.56 18.06 -14.95
N VAL A 32 10.61 18.24 -13.63
CA VAL A 32 9.60 17.71 -12.70
C VAL A 32 9.15 18.79 -11.73
N ALA A 33 7.83 18.96 -11.59
CA ALA A 33 7.25 19.86 -10.60
C ALA A 33 6.69 19.08 -9.41
N GLU A 34 6.97 19.55 -8.18
CA GLU A 34 6.46 18.97 -6.95
C GLU A 34 5.99 20.08 -5.99
N SER A 35 4.77 19.93 -5.49
CA SER A 35 4.13 20.96 -4.64
C SER A 35 4.17 20.68 -3.14
N ARG A 36 4.55 19.46 -2.73
CA ARG A 36 4.49 19.04 -1.32
C ARG A 36 5.84 18.50 -0.81
N TYR A 37 6.22 17.32 -1.26
CA TYR A 37 7.44 16.66 -0.81
C TYR A 37 7.93 15.60 -1.78
N LEU A 38 9.22 15.54 -1.96
CA LEU A 38 9.90 14.59 -2.84
C LEU A 38 9.74 13.15 -2.34
N GLY A 39 9.55 12.22 -3.27
CA GLY A 39 9.26 10.83 -2.97
C GLY A 39 7.76 10.53 -2.78
N GLY A 40 6.92 11.58 -2.74
CA GLY A 40 5.46 11.48 -2.71
C GLY A 40 4.91 10.76 -1.48
N THR A 41 3.70 10.22 -1.62
CA THR A 41 2.97 9.52 -0.55
C THR A 41 3.79 8.40 0.07
N CYS A 42 4.43 7.54 -0.73
CA CYS A 42 5.13 6.35 -0.24
C CYS A 42 6.22 6.72 0.79
N VAL A 43 7.03 7.73 0.51
CA VAL A 43 8.15 8.13 1.37
C VAL A 43 7.67 8.92 2.59
N ASN A 44 6.66 9.80 2.42
CA ASN A 44 6.35 10.81 3.42
C ASN A 44 5.16 10.47 4.33
N VAL A 45 4.07 9.93 3.76
CA VAL A 45 2.82 9.62 4.45
C VAL A 45 2.22 8.29 4.00
N GLY A 46 3.07 7.30 3.77
CA GLY A 46 2.67 5.99 3.24
C GLY A 46 3.59 4.86 3.69
N CYS A 47 4.13 4.12 2.73
CA CYS A 47 4.82 2.85 2.96
C CYS A 47 5.97 2.94 3.97
N VAL A 48 6.85 3.94 3.82
CA VAL A 48 8.05 4.06 4.64
C VAL A 48 7.71 4.38 6.10
N PRO A 49 7.04 5.50 6.42
CA PRO A 49 6.70 5.82 7.81
C PRO A 49 5.76 4.77 8.42
N LYS A 50 4.82 4.20 7.64
CA LYS A 50 3.95 3.13 8.12
C LYS A 50 4.75 1.91 8.57
N LYS A 51 5.74 1.47 7.78
CA LYS A 51 6.57 0.31 8.14
C LYS A 51 7.39 0.56 9.41
N MET A 52 7.87 1.80 9.62
CA MET A 52 8.54 2.19 10.88
C MET A 52 7.59 2.08 12.08
N LEU A 53 6.33 2.53 11.94
CA LEU A 53 5.33 2.39 13.01
C LEU A 53 4.98 0.92 13.27
N VAL A 54 4.91 0.09 12.23
CA VAL A 54 4.70 -1.36 12.37
C VAL A 54 5.83 -2.00 13.16
N TYR A 55 7.10 -1.65 12.88
CA TYR A 55 8.22 -2.14 13.67
C TYR A 55 8.13 -1.70 15.13
N GLY A 56 7.78 -0.42 15.38
CA GLY A 56 7.53 0.07 16.74
C GLY A 56 6.47 -0.75 17.48
N ALA A 57 5.35 -1.06 16.81
CA ALA A 57 4.29 -1.88 17.37
C ALA A 57 4.72 -3.34 17.60
N HIS A 58 5.56 -3.90 16.72
CA HIS A 58 6.04 -5.26 16.85
C HIS A 58 6.97 -5.46 18.04
N TYR A 59 7.77 -4.43 18.43
CA TYR A 59 8.65 -4.54 19.61
C TYR A 59 7.87 -4.82 20.89
N ALA A 60 6.63 -4.38 21.05
CA ALA A 60 5.80 -4.72 22.21
C ALA A 60 5.61 -6.23 22.33
N GLU A 61 5.31 -6.91 21.24
CA GLU A 61 5.19 -8.38 21.19
C GLU A 61 6.53 -9.07 21.43
N ASP A 62 7.63 -8.54 20.87
CA ASP A 62 8.97 -9.09 21.09
C ASP A 62 9.40 -9.02 22.57
N PHE A 63 9.07 -7.95 23.29
CA PHE A 63 9.34 -7.85 24.73
C PHE A 63 8.57 -8.88 25.55
N GLU A 64 7.31 -9.15 25.21
CA GLU A 64 6.55 -10.22 25.84
C GLU A 64 7.13 -11.60 25.55
N GLN A 65 7.47 -11.87 24.29
CA GLN A 65 8.04 -13.14 23.84
C GLN A 65 9.42 -13.41 24.42
N ALA A 66 10.25 -12.38 24.63
CA ALA A 66 11.60 -12.48 25.16
C ALA A 66 11.66 -13.20 26.51
N ARG A 67 10.60 -13.09 27.33
CA ARG A 67 10.50 -13.78 28.64
C ARG A 67 10.58 -15.30 28.51
N GLY A 68 9.94 -15.88 27.47
CA GLY A 68 10.00 -17.31 27.17
C GLY A 68 11.40 -17.80 26.79
N TYR A 69 12.27 -16.90 26.36
CA TYR A 69 13.66 -17.15 26.03
C TYR A 69 14.66 -16.83 27.16
N GLY A 70 14.14 -16.57 28.36
CA GLY A 70 14.95 -16.30 29.55
C GLY A 70 15.40 -14.84 29.73
N TRP A 71 14.93 -13.92 28.92
CA TRP A 71 15.22 -12.52 29.11
C TRP A 71 14.32 -11.89 30.21
N SER A 72 14.92 -11.19 31.14
CA SER A 72 14.21 -10.41 32.15
C SER A 72 13.94 -9.01 31.59
N VAL A 73 12.80 -8.84 30.94
CA VAL A 73 12.33 -7.55 30.47
C VAL A 73 11.38 -6.99 31.53
N GLY A 74 11.72 -5.80 32.10
CA GLY A 74 10.82 -5.04 32.98
C GLY A 74 9.56 -4.59 32.24
N GLU A 75 8.77 -3.71 32.90
CA GLU A 75 7.62 -3.09 32.22
C GLU A 75 8.17 -2.14 31.13
N PRO A 76 7.97 -2.45 29.82
CA PRO A 76 8.48 -1.59 28.76
C PRO A 76 7.65 -0.31 28.68
N GLY A 77 8.33 0.85 28.73
CA GLY A 77 7.73 2.14 28.43
C GLY A 77 7.78 2.44 26.95
N PHE A 78 6.71 3.02 26.40
CA PHE A 78 6.69 3.48 25.02
C PHE A 78 6.51 5.01 24.97
N ASP A 79 7.38 5.69 24.20
CA ASP A 79 7.31 7.12 23.95
C ASP A 79 7.04 7.42 22.49
N TRP A 80 5.80 7.81 22.21
CA TRP A 80 5.33 8.18 20.88
C TRP A 80 6.14 9.33 20.27
N ALA A 81 6.46 10.35 21.09
CA ALA A 81 7.18 11.53 20.60
C ALA A 81 8.57 11.17 20.06
N THR A 82 9.28 10.27 20.74
CA THR A 82 10.57 9.74 20.29
C THR A 82 10.44 9.00 18.97
N LEU A 83 9.44 8.12 18.82
CA LEU A 83 9.22 7.37 17.56
C LEU A 83 8.93 8.33 16.40
N ILE A 84 8.05 9.30 16.60
CA ILE A 84 7.69 10.28 15.56
C ILE A 84 8.90 11.16 15.19
N ALA A 85 9.66 11.65 16.16
CA ALA A 85 10.86 12.47 15.89
C ALA A 85 11.92 11.69 15.09
N ASN A 86 12.16 10.42 15.44
CA ASN A 86 13.12 9.57 14.72
C ASN A 86 12.62 9.26 13.30
N LYS A 87 11.33 8.96 13.14
CA LYS A 87 10.69 8.79 11.84
C LYS A 87 10.83 10.05 10.98
N ASP A 88 10.54 11.24 11.53
CA ASP A 88 10.62 12.51 10.79
C ASP A 88 12.06 12.81 10.34
N LYS A 89 13.05 12.54 11.18
CA LYS A 89 14.46 12.66 10.83
C LYS A 89 14.84 11.78 9.64
N GLU A 90 14.35 10.53 9.63
CA GLU A 90 14.63 9.60 8.53
C GLU A 90 13.90 10.00 7.24
N ILE A 91 12.64 10.45 7.32
CA ILE A 91 11.90 10.95 6.15
C ILE A 91 12.61 12.17 5.56
N HIS A 92 13.07 13.11 6.40
CA HIS A 92 13.83 14.27 5.93
C HIS A 92 15.13 13.86 5.20
N ARG A 93 15.87 12.87 5.73
CA ARG A 93 17.05 12.30 5.08
C ARG A 93 16.72 11.71 3.71
N LEU A 94 15.60 10.98 3.62
CA LEU A 94 15.14 10.40 2.36
C LEU A 94 14.74 11.47 1.34
N ASN A 95 14.07 12.55 1.74
CA ASN A 95 13.74 13.65 0.84
C ASN A 95 15.02 14.24 0.22
N GLY A 96 16.10 14.39 0.99
CA GLY A 96 17.41 14.81 0.48
C GLY A 96 17.98 13.84 -0.55
N ILE A 97 17.84 12.53 -0.32
CA ILE A 97 18.25 11.50 -1.30
C ILE A 97 17.44 11.63 -2.60
N TYR A 98 16.11 11.78 -2.52
CA TYR A 98 15.27 11.94 -3.71
C TYR A 98 15.60 13.19 -4.50
N ARG A 99 15.92 14.31 -3.83
CA ARG A 99 16.43 15.54 -4.48
C ARG A 99 17.71 15.22 -5.25
N ASN A 100 18.70 14.61 -4.60
CA ASN A 100 19.99 14.30 -5.20
C ASN A 100 19.83 13.32 -6.38
N LEU A 101 18.92 12.37 -6.30
CA LEU A 101 18.62 11.44 -7.38
C LEU A 101 18.11 12.14 -8.65
N LEU A 102 17.30 13.17 -8.50
CA LEU A 102 16.77 13.96 -9.63
C LEU A 102 17.86 14.89 -10.18
N VAL A 103 18.51 15.68 -9.32
CA VAL A 103 19.55 16.65 -9.72
C VAL A 103 20.74 15.95 -10.40
N ASN A 104 21.24 14.86 -9.81
CA ASN A 104 22.37 14.10 -10.39
C ASN A 104 22.03 13.42 -11.72
N ALA A 105 20.75 13.19 -12.00
CA ALA A 105 20.29 12.71 -13.29
C ALA A 105 20.12 13.84 -14.33
N GLY A 106 20.34 15.10 -13.97
CA GLY A 106 20.16 16.25 -14.85
C GLY A 106 18.70 16.71 -15.01
N VAL A 107 17.80 16.29 -14.09
CA VAL A 107 16.40 16.71 -14.11
C VAL A 107 16.26 18.10 -13.52
N THR A 108 15.57 19.01 -14.19
CA THR A 108 15.18 20.33 -13.66
C THR A 108 14.06 20.16 -12.64
N LEU A 109 14.36 20.40 -11.37
CA LEU A 109 13.39 20.31 -10.27
C LEU A 109 12.75 21.68 -10.02
N LEU A 110 11.41 21.73 -10.12
CA LEU A 110 10.60 22.91 -9.90
C LEU A 110 9.74 22.68 -8.64
N GLU A 111 9.91 23.55 -7.64
CA GLU A 111 9.11 23.48 -6.41
C GLU A 111 7.86 24.37 -6.56
N GLY A 112 6.69 23.75 -6.54
CA GLY A 112 5.42 24.44 -6.68
C GLY A 112 4.33 23.60 -7.33
N HIS A 113 3.11 24.10 -7.24
CA HIS A 113 1.96 23.49 -7.88
C HIS A 113 2.00 23.73 -9.39
N ALA A 114 1.98 22.66 -10.15
CA ALA A 114 1.91 22.72 -11.61
C ALA A 114 0.46 22.74 -12.08
N ARG A 115 0.14 23.64 -13.01
CA ARG A 115 -1.16 23.71 -13.68
C ARG A 115 -0.99 23.61 -15.19
N ILE A 116 -1.71 22.74 -15.83
CA ILE A 116 -1.73 22.57 -17.27
C ILE A 116 -2.55 23.70 -17.88
N LEU A 117 -1.97 24.42 -18.83
CA LEU A 117 -2.61 25.54 -19.53
C LEU A 117 -3.15 25.13 -20.90
N ASP A 118 -2.48 24.16 -21.55
CA ASP A 118 -2.88 23.52 -22.80
C ASP A 118 -2.12 22.20 -22.96
N ALA A 119 -2.24 21.54 -24.10
CA ALA A 119 -1.64 20.24 -24.42
C ALA A 119 -0.12 20.16 -24.26
N HIS A 120 0.58 21.29 -24.23
CA HIS A 120 2.04 21.39 -24.23
C HIS A 120 2.59 22.41 -23.22
N THR A 121 1.74 23.15 -22.53
CA THR A 121 2.14 24.26 -21.64
C THR A 121 1.73 24.03 -20.21
N VAL A 122 2.69 24.15 -19.28
CA VAL A 122 2.48 24.03 -17.84
C VAL A 122 2.93 25.32 -17.15
N ALA A 123 2.15 25.80 -16.20
CA ALA A 123 2.55 26.88 -15.28
C ALA A 123 2.96 26.30 -13.93
N VAL A 124 4.06 26.83 -13.35
CA VAL A 124 4.47 26.59 -11.96
C VAL A 124 4.69 27.96 -11.32
N GLY A 125 3.78 28.37 -10.44
CA GLY A 125 3.70 29.76 -9.98
C GLY A 125 3.45 30.71 -11.15
N GLU A 126 4.30 31.73 -11.32
CA GLU A 126 4.22 32.71 -12.42
C GLU A 126 4.97 32.25 -13.70
N GLN A 127 5.78 31.22 -13.61
CA GLN A 127 6.58 30.73 -14.72
C GLN A 127 5.78 29.79 -15.61
N ARG A 128 6.04 29.86 -16.92
CA ARG A 128 5.43 28.97 -17.92
C ARG A 128 6.53 28.20 -18.63
N PHE A 129 6.24 26.92 -18.85
CA PHE A 129 7.16 26.00 -19.51
C PHE A 129 6.42 25.24 -20.61
N THR A 130 7.12 24.95 -21.70
CA THR A 130 6.59 24.15 -22.80
C THR A 130 7.30 22.80 -22.85
N ALA A 131 6.56 21.74 -23.17
CA ALA A 131 7.10 20.39 -23.32
C ALA A 131 6.45 19.63 -24.48
N GLU A 132 7.24 18.78 -25.12
CA GLU A 132 6.72 17.86 -26.16
C GLU A 132 5.70 16.89 -25.55
N HIS A 133 6.01 16.37 -24.34
CA HIS A 133 5.13 15.48 -23.59
C HIS A 133 4.93 15.99 -22.16
N LEU A 134 3.69 15.87 -21.68
CA LEU A 134 3.35 16.06 -20.26
C LEU A 134 3.05 14.71 -19.62
N LEU A 135 3.56 14.47 -18.42
CA LEU A 135 3.29 13.25 -17.66
C LEU A 135 2.62 13.59 -16.32
N ILE A 136 1.38 13.18 -16.16
CA ILE A 136 0.63 13.34 -14.91
C ILE A 136 0.94 12.16 -13.98
N ALA A 137 1.61 12.44 -12.86
CA ALA A 137 2.01 11.47 -11.83
C ALA A 137 1.65 11.97 -10.41
N THR A 138 0.52 12.65 -10.29
CA THR A 138 0.07 13.34 -9.08
C THR A 138 -0.41 12.39 -7.97
N GLY A 139 -0.62 11.11 -8.30
CA GLY A 139 -0.98 10.09 -7.31
C GLY A 139 -2.43 10.18 -6.82
N GLY A 140 -2.65 9.72 -5.59
CA GLY A 140 -3.98 9.67 -4.98
C GLY A 140 -4.04 10.37 -3.63
N TRP A 141 -5.25 10.71 -3.20
CA TRP A 141 -5.55 11.39 -1.94
C TRP A 141 -6.53 10.59 -1.10
N PRO A 142 -6.37 10.51 0.24
CA PRO A 142 -7.35 9.86 1.11
C PRO A 142 -8.74 10.49 0.96
N GLN A 143 -9.77 9.66 1.05
CA GLN A 143 -11.15 10.09 0.98
C GLN A 143 -11.86 9.86 2.32
N VAL A 144 -12.46 10.92 2.86
CA VAL A 144 -13.37 10.88 4.01
C VAL A 144 -14.79 11.07 3.49
N PRO A 145 -15.76 10.24 3.90
CA PRO A 145 -17.16 10.41 3.52
C PRO A 145 -17.71 11.78 3.92
N ASP A 146 -18.71 12.26 3.17
CA ASP A 146 -19.37 13.51 3.47
C ASP A 146 -20.45 13.29 4.55
N ILE A 147 -20.02 13.33 5.81
CA ILE A 147 -20.85 13.18 6.99
C ILE A 147 -20.68 14.38 7.94
N PRO A 148 -21.67 14.73 8.74
CA PRO A 148 -21.53 15.78 9.77
C PRO A 148 -20.38 15.46 10.73
N GLY A 149 -19.48 16.45 10.94
CA GLY A 149 -18.32 16.32 11.83
C GLY A 149 -17.11 15.65 11.20
N ARG A 150 -17.10 15.42 9.87
CA ARG A 150 -15.96 14.82 9.15
C ARG A 150 -14.64 15.58 9.32
N GLU A 151 -14.71 16.87 9.63
CA GLU A 151 -13.55 17.73 9.90
C GLU A 151 -12.78 17.36 11.17
N HIS A 152 -13.37 16.55 12.06
CA HIS A 152 -12.73 16.02 13.25
C HIS A 152 -12.01 14.69 13.00
N ALA A 153 -12.19 14.11 11.82
CA ALA A 153 -11.52 12.87 11.47
C ALA A 153 -10.11 13.13 10.92
N VAL A 154 -9.25 12.14 11.10
CA VAL A 154 -7.90 12.11 10.50
C VAL A 154 -7.82 11.01 9.45
N THR A 155 -6.88 11.18 8.52
CA THR A 155 -6.52 10.17 7.53
C THR A 155 -5.08 9.71 7.73
N SER A 156 -4.55 8.88 6.83
CA SER A 156 -3.12 8.52 6.85
C SER A 156 -2.19 9.73 6.74
N ASN A 157 -2.63 10.82 6.12
CA ASN A 157 -1.81 12.03 6.02
C ASN A 157 -1.55 12.66 7.38
N GLU A 158 -2.57 12.77 8.24
CA GLU A 158 -2.48 13.38 9.56
C GLU A 158 -1.94 12.39 10.61
N ALA A 159 -2.24 11.09 10.48
CA ALA A 159 -1.86 10.07 11.45
C ALA A 159 -0.36 9.99 11.70
N PHE A 160 0.46 10.24 10.67
CA PHE A 160 1.92 10.25 10.81
C PHE A 160 2.48 11.47 11.55
N HIS A 161 1.63 12.45 11.86
CA HIS A 161 1.99 13.72 12.50
C HIS A 161 1.22 13.99 13.80
N LEU A 162 0.54 12.98 14.33
CA LEU A 162 -0.14 13.08 15.62
C LEU A 162 0.90 13.43 16.70
N ARG A 163 0.57 14.40 17.57
CA ARG A 163 1.47 14.88 18.62
C ARG A 163 1.64 13.87 19.75
N GLU A 164 0.58 13.08 19.99
CA GLU A 164 0.54 12.04 21.02
C GLU A 164 -0.20 10.82 20.48
N LEU A 165 0.07 9.66 21.05
CA LEU A 165 -0.69 8.44 20.76
C LEU A 165 -2.08 8.57 21.37
N PRO A 166 -3.17 8.55 20.57
CA PRO A 166 -4.51 8.60 21.12
C PRO A 166 -4.78 7.37 22.01
N LYS A 167 -5.45 7.57 23.15
CA LYS A 167 -5.77 6.44 24.04
C LYS A 167 -6.82 5.51 23.44
N ARG A 168 -7.79 6.08 22.70
CA ARG A 168 -8.89 5.34 22.06
C ARG A 168 -8.95 5.75 20.59
N VAL A 169 -8.96 4.79 19.69
CA VAL A 169 -8.97 5.03 18.23
C VAL A 169 -10.08 4.22 17.58
N LEU A 170 -10.93 4.89 16.80
CA LEU A 170 -11.82 4.25 15.86
C LEU A 170 -11.20 4.30 14.46
N VAL A 171 -10.82 3.16 13.94
CA VAL A 171 -10.34 3.01 12.55
C VAL A 171 -11.52 2.63 11.68
N VAL A 172 -11.81 3.41 10.64
CA VAL A 172 -12.94 3.21 9.74
C VAL A 172 -12.45 2.81 8.36
N GLY A 173 -12.79 1.61 7.93
CA GLY A 173 -12.41 1.06 6.64
C GLY A 173 -12.14 -0.43 6.69
N GLY A 174 -12.06 -1.06 5.51
CA GLY A 174 -11.79 -2.50 5.39
C GLY A 174 -10.68 -2.82 4.39
N GLY A 175 -9.94 -1.82 3.93
CA GLY A 175 -8.76 -1.99 3.08
C GLY A 175 -7.49 -2.21 3.91
N TYR A 176 -6.37 -2.46 3.21
CA TYR A 176 -5.09 -2.74 3.85
C TYR A 176 -4.62 -1.59 4.77
N ILE A 177 -4.87 -0.32 4.40
CA ILE A 177 -4.50 0.84 5.23
C ILE A 177 -5.24 0.79 6.58
N ALA A 178 -6.54 0.48 6.58
CA ALA A 178 -7.32 0.38 7.81
C ALA A 178 -6.78 -0.72 8.73
N VAL A 179 -6.54 -1.91 8.18
CA VAL A 179 -6.07 -3.08 8.93
C VAL A 179 -4.66 -2.85 9.49
N GLU A 180 -3.77 -2.24 8.71
CA GLU A 180 -2.42 -1.88 9.14
C GLU A 180 -2.43 -0.86 10.28
N PHE A 181 -3.18 0.25 10.14
CA PHE A 181 -3.25 1.27 11.19
C PHE A 181 -3.97 0.77 12.46
N ALA A 182 -5.00 -0.08 12.31
CA ALA A 182 -5.62 -0.72 13.47
C ALA A 182 -4.60 -1.58 14.23
N SER A 183 -3.78 -2.37 13.52
CA SER A 183 -2.70 -3.15 14.13
C SER A 183 -1.63 -2.27 14.77
N ILE A 184 -1.24 -1.16 14.12
CA ILE A 184 -0.25 -0.20 14.64
C ILE A 184 -0.73 0.43 15.95
N PHE A 185 -1.90 1.06 15.94
CA PHE A 185 -2.41 1.74 17.13
C PHE A 185 -2.62 0.76 18.28
N HIS A 186 -3.20 -0.41 18.00
CA HIS A 186 -3.40 -1.45 18.99
C HIS A 186 -2.06 -1.96 19.57
N GLY A 187 -1.09 -2.30 18.71
CA GLY A 187 0.23 -2.79 19.12
C GLY A 187 1.07 -1.76 19.88
N LEU A 188 0.80 -0.46 19.69
CA LEU A 188 1.43 0.62 20.46
C LEU A 188 0.69 0.96 21.76
N GLY A 189 -0.40 0.23 22.09
CA GLY A 189 -1.12 0.34 23.36
C GLY A 189 -2.40 1.17 23.35
N ALA A 190 -2.85 1.68 22.19
CA ALA A 190 -4.14 2.35 22.08
C ALA A 190 -5.29 1.33 22.11
N LYS A 191 -6.37 1.64 22.82
CA LYS A 191 -7.63 0.89 22.71
C LYS A 191 -8.23 1.15 21.34
N THR A 192 -8.17 0.15 20.45
CA THR A 192 -8.49 0.31 19.04
C THR A 192 -9.69 -0.51 18.63
N SER A 193 -10.66 0.11 17.95
CA SER A 193 -11.77 -0.55 17.28
C SER A 193 -11.63 -0.35 15.77
N LEU A 194 -11.79 -1.43 14.98
CA LEU A 194 -11.86 -1.39 13.52
C LEU A 194 -13.31 -1.56 13.08
N LEU A 195 -13.87 -0.53 12.47
CA LEU A 195 -15.22 -0.51 11.93
C LEU A 195 -15.21 -0.72 10.42
N TYR A 196 -16.00 -1.68 9.94
CA TYR A 196 -16.14 -1.90 8.52
C TYR A 196 -17.60 -2.17 8.14
N ARG A 197 -18.07 -1.47 7.10
CA ARG A 197 -19.48 -1.51 6.66
C ARG A 197 -19.94 -2.85 6.05
N GLN A 198 -19.01 -3.77 5.77
CA GLN A 198 -19.32 -5.11 5.25
C GLN A 198 -18.93 -6.19 6.26
N GLU A 199 -19.17 -7.46 5.88
CA GLU A 199 -19.03 -8.61 6.77
C GLU A 199 -17.59 -8.98 7.12
N LEU A 200 -16.61 -8.67 6.25
CA LEU A 200 -15.20 -9.00 6.47
C LEU A 200 -14.27 -8.08 5.65
N PHE A 201 -13.21 -7.58 6.28
CA PHE A 201 -12.22 -6.70 5.67
C PHE A 201 -11.41 -7.37 4.55
N LEU A 202 -10.50 -6.60 3.90
CA LEU A 202 -9.56 -7.04 2.84
C LEU A 202 -10.28 -7.71 1.65
N ARG A 203 -11.35 -7.08 1.16
CA ARG A 203 -12.05 -7.55 -0.04
C ARG A 203 -11.07 -7.72 -1.20
N GLY A 204 -11.13 -8.87 -1.87
CA GLY A 204 -10.23 -9.24 -2.98
C GLY A 204 -9.04 -10.11 -2.56
N PHE A 205 -8.76 -10.23 -1.26
CA PHE A 205 -7.84 -11.23 -0.73
C PHE A 205 -8.54 -12.58 -0.57
N ASP A 206 -7.76 -13.66 -0.50
CA ASP A 206 -8.25 -15.02 -0.31
C ASP A 206 -9.07 -15.16 0.97
N GLY A 207 -10.20 -15.86 0.90
CA GLY A 207 -11.15 -15.98 2.01
C GLY A 207 -10.55 -16.61 3.27
N ALA A 208 -9.66 -17.62 3.11
CA ALA A 208 -8.97 -18.23 4.25
C ALA A 208 -8.01 -17.25 4.93
N VAL A 209 -7.29 -16.44 4.14
CA VAL A 209 -6.39 -15.37 4.65
C VAL A 209 -7.17 -14.33 5.47
N ARG A 210 -8.29 -13.83 4.92
CA ARG A 210 -9.15 -12.84 5.58
C ARG A 210 -9.72 -13.34 6.90
N THR A 211 -10.23 -14.57 6.88
CA THR A 211 -10.82 -15.22 8.06
C THR A 211 -9.75 -15.47 9.13
N HIS A 212 -8.59 -16.01 8.72
CA HIS A 212 -7.49 -16.27 9.64
C HIS A 212 -6.99 -14.99 10.32
N LEU A 213 -6.77 -13.91 9.54
CA LEU A 213 -6.34 -12.64 10.10
C LEU A 213 -7.39 -12.06 11.08
N ARG A 214 -8.70 -12.14 10.77
CA ARG A 214 -9.76 -11.75 11.69
C ARG A 214 -9.63 -12.46 13.04
N ASP A 215 -9.45 -13.78 12.99
CA ASP A 215 -9.38 -14.61 14.19
C ASP A 215 -8.12 -14.26 15.02
N GLU A 216 -6.98 -14.02 14.36
CA GLU A 216 -5.74 -13.61 15.03
C GLU A 216 -5.85 -12.21 15.66
N LEU A 217 -6.40 -11.23 14.94
CA LEU A 217 -6.61 -9.87 15.47
C LEU A 217 -7.60 -9.87 16.65
N THR A 218 -8.67 -10.68 16.56
CA THR A 218 -9.61 -10.85 17.67
C THR A 218 -8.94 -11.47 18.89
N ARG A 219 -8.09 -12.49 18.70
CA ARG A 219 -7.32 -13.13 19.77
C ARG A 219 -6.38 -12.16 20.48
N LYS A 220 -5.79 -11.23 19.71
CA LYS A 220 -4.93 -10.15 20.24
C LYS A 220 -5.73 -9.05 20.96
N GLY A 221 -7.06 -9.10 20.95
CA GLY A 221 -7.92 -8.15 21.64
C GLY A 221 -8.29 -6.91 20.83
N LEU A 222 -8.04 -6.87 19.53
CA LEU A 222 -8.54 -5.81 18.65
C LEU A 222 -10.07 -5.93 18.52
N ASP A 223 -10.79 -4.84 18.79
CA ASP A 223 -12.25 -4.79 18.64
C ASP A 223 -12.63 -4.65 17.16
N LEU A 224 -13.15 -5.74 16.57
CA LEU A 224 -13.56 -5.78 15.17
C LEU A 224 -15.08 -5.66 15.07
N GLN A 225 -15.58 -4.57 14.48
CA GLN A 225 -17.00 -4.31 14.28
C GLN A 225 -17.33 -4.30 12.79
N PHE A 226 -17.90 -5.40 12.32
CA PHE A 226 -18.38 -5.54 10.94
C PHE A 226 -19.83 -5.08 10.82
N SER A 227 -20.26 -4.82 9.57
CA SER A 227 -21.57 -4.24 9.26
C SER A 227 -21.84 -2.94 10.02
N ALA A 228 -20.77 -2.20 10.37
CA ALA A 228 -20.78 -0.96 11.13
C ALA A 228 -20.23 0.19 10.29
N ASP A 229 -20.90 1.33 10.34
CA ASP A 229 -20.48 2.55 9.66
C ASP A 229 -20.84 3.77 10.49
N ILE A 230 -20.05 4.83 10.40
CA ILE A 230 -20.27 6.09 11.13
C ILE A 230 -21.14 7.00 10.28
N THR A 231 -22.16 7.61 10.90
CA THR A 231 -23.05 8.58 10.26
C THR A 231 -22.80 10.02 10.72
N ARG A 232 -22.16 10.21 11.88
CA ARG A 232 -21.89 11.52 12.47
C ARG A 232 -20.73 11.44 13.47
N ILE A 233 -19.95 12.52 13.57
CA ILE A 233 -18.91 12.72 14.57
C ILE A 233 -19.18 14.04 15.29
N GLU A 234 -19.18 14.03 16.62
CA GLU A 234 -19.37 15.23 17.44
C GLU A 234 -18.21 15.39 18.42
N LYS A 235 -17.60 16.57 18.41
CA LYS A 235 -16.56 16.90 19.39
C LYS A 235 -17.21 17.27 20.71
N GLN A 236 -16.75 16.62 21.80
CA GLN A 236 -17.23 16.83 23.15
C GLN A 236 -16.47 17.97 23.86
N VAL A 237 -17.02 18.42 25.00
CA VAL A 237 -16.44 19.53 25.78
C VAL A 237 -15.03 19.21 26.30
N ASP A 238 -14.77 17.95 26.63
CA ASP A 238 -13.48 17.45 27.11
C ASP A 238 -12.45 17.21 25.99
N GLY A 239 -12.86 17.45 24.74
CA GLY A 239 -12.03 17.25 23.56
C GLY A 239 -12.15 15.85 22.93
N SER A 240 -12.82 14.89 23.58
CA SER A 240 -13.13 13.58 23.00
C SER A 240 -14.11 13.70 21.83
N LEU A 241 -14.26 12.62 21.07
CA LEU A 241 -15.17 12.52 19.93
C LEU A 241 -16.26 11.49 20.23
N LEU A 242 -17.50 11.81 19.90
CA LEU A 242 -18.63 10.88 19.93
C LEU A 242 -18.99 10.52 18.49
N ALA A 243 -18.74 9.27 18.11
CA ALA A 243 -19.10 8.74 16.79
C ALA A 243 -20.43 8.01 16.86
N THR A 244 -21.45 8.48 16.13
CA THR A 244 -22.75 7.82 16.01
C THR A 244 -22.73 6.86 14.84
N LEU A 245 -23.10 5.60 15.08
CA LEU A 245 -23.18 4.54 14.08
C LEU A 245 -24.54 4.51 13.39
N LYS A 246 -24.59 3.86 12.24
CA LYS A 246 -25.81 3.69 11.44
C LYS A 246 -26.90 2.90 12.18
N ASP A 247 -26.53 2.03 13.12
CA ASP A 247 -27.46 1.26 13.97
C ASP A 247 -27.95 2.01 15.21
N GLY A 248 -27.57 3.28 15.38
CA GLY A 248 -27.96 4.16 16.47
C GLY A 248 -27.06 4.09 17.71
N ARG A 249 -26.10 3.17 17.76
CA ARG A 249 -25.09 3.16 18.84
C ARG A 249 -24.17 4.37 18.72
N SER A 250 -23.59 4.79 19.83
CA SER A 250 -22.55 5.82 19.87
C SER A 250 -21.30 5.29 20.54
N LEU A 251 -20.15 5.62 19.99
CA LEU A 251 -18.83 5.22 20.48
C LEU A 251 -18.03 6.47 20.84
N GLU A 252 -17.52 6.53 22.05
CA GLU A 252 -16.61 7.57 22.49
C GLU A 252 -15.17 7.21 22.17
N THR A 253 -14.43 8.15 21.59
CA THR A 253 -13.05 7.96 21.14
C THR A 253 -12.25 9.26 21.23
N ASP A 254 -10.92 9.16 21.14
CA ASP A 254 -10.04 10.33 21.10
C ASP A 254 -9.59 10.64 19.64
N CYS A 255 -9.75 9.64 18.73
CA CYS A 255 -9.38 9.78 17.33
C CYS A 255 -10.30 8.93 16.45
N VAL A 256 -10.80 9.52 15.37
CA VAL A 256 -11.47 8.79 14.28
C VAL A 256 -10.56 8.83 13.06
N PHE A 257 -10.04 7.65 12.69
CA PHE A 257 -9.14 7.48 11.55
C PHE A 257 -9.88 6.88 10.36
N TYR A 258 -9.98 7.62 9.25
CA TYR A 258 -10.62 7.15 8.03
C TYR A 258 -9.62 6.56 7.03
N ALA A 259 -9.88 5.33 6.59
CA ALA A 259 -9.18 4.63 5.52
C ALA A 259 -10.18 3.96 4.56
N THR A 260 -11.17 4.73 4.08
CA THR A 260 -12.31 4.25 3.29
C THR A 260 -12.09 4.31 1.78
N GLY A 261 -10.90 4.67 1.34
CA GLY A 261 -10.50 4.72 -0.05
C GLY A 261 -9.63 5.93 -0.38
N ARG A 262 -9.21 5.98 -1.65
CA ARG A 262 -8.40 7.06 -2.21
C ARG A 262 -9.01 7.52 -3.54
N ARG A 263 -8.99 8.82 -3.82
CA ARG A 263 -9.35 9.42 -5.09
C ARG A 263 -8.11 9.89 -5.85
N PRO A 264 -8.14 10.02 -7.16
CA PRO A 264 -7.03 10.62 -7.90
C PRO A 264 -6.83 12.08 -7.46
N MET A 265 -5.58 12.52 -7.41
CA MET A 265 -5.24 13.89 -7.00
C MET A 265 -5.17 14.79 -8.25
N LEU A 266 -6.32 15.37 -8.61
CA LEU A 266 -6.50 16.18 -9.81
C LEU A 266 -6.86 17.65 -9.50
N ASP A 267 -6.94 18.01 -8.23
CA ASP A 267 -7.40 19.32 -7.79
C ASP A 267 -6.50 20.44 -8.37
N ASN A 268 -7.11 21.42 -9.04
CA ASN A 268 -6.45 22.58 -9.66
C ASN A 268 -5.37 22.22 -10.72
N LEU A 269 -5.40 21.02 -11.28
CA LEU A 269 -4.41 20.58 -12.26
C LEU A 269 -4.57 21.23 -13.63
N GLY A 270 -5.77 21.77 -13.94
CA GLY A 270 -6.04 22.42 -15.21
C GLY A 270 -6.44 21.46 -16.33
N LEU A 271 -6.99 20.27 -16.00
CA LEU A 271 -7.44 19.29 -17.00
C LEU A 271 -8.53 19.84 -17.91
N GLU A 272 -9.32 20.80 -17.44
CA GLU A 272 -10.36 21.51 -18.19
C GLU A 272 -9.82 22.26 -19.43
N ASN A 273 -8.51 22.50 -19.49
CA ASN A 273 -7.82 23.14 -20.61
C ASN A 273 -7.35 22.16 -21.69
N THR A 274 -7.66 20.87 -21.54
CA THR A 274 -7.16 19.78 -22.40
C THR A 274 -8.27 18.83 -22.82
N GLY A 275 -7.97 17.90 -23.71
CA GLY A 275 -8.86 16.82 -24.10
C GLY A 275 -8.79 15.59 -23.18
N VAL A 276 -8.18 15.66 -21.99
CA VAL A 276 -8.04 14.54 -21.06
C VAL A 276 -9.40 14.18 -20.45
N GLU A 277 -9.81 12.92 -20.64
CA GLU A 277 -11.05 12.38 -20.08
C GLU A 277 -10.80 11.57 -18.79
N LEU A 278 -11.82 11.55 -17.95
CA LEU A 278 -11.85 10.69 -16.74
C LEU A 278 -12.81 9.51 -16.93
N ASP A 279 -12.53 8.42 -16.21
CA ASP A 279 -13.45 7.27 -16.11
C ASP A 279 -14.62 7.58 -15.15
N GLU A 280 -15.59 6.67 -15.04
CA GLU A 280 -16.76 6.79 -14.17
C GLU A 280 -16.42 6.93 -12.68
N ARG A 281 -15.21 6.50 -12.28
CA ARG A 281 -14.70 6.60 -10.92
C ARG A 281 -13.86 7.85 -10.70
N GLY A 282 -13.68 8.70 -11.73
CA GLY A 282 -12.91 9.94 -11.69
C GLY A 282 -11.40 9.77 -11.92
N PHE A 283 -10.89 8.59 -12.34
CA PHE A 283 -9.50 8.39 -12.71
C PHE A 283 -9.24 8.79 -14.15
N ILE A 284 -8.00 9.21 -14.46
CA ILE A 284 -7.61 9.54 -15.83
C ILE A 284 -7.66 8.28 -16.70
N LYS A 285 -8.40 8.37 -17.83
CA LYS A 285 -8.41 7.31 -18.84
C LYS A 285 -7.09 7.29 -19.58
N VAL A 286 -6.50 6.11 -19.71
CA VAL A 286 -5.30 5.87 -20.50
C VAL A 286 -5.41 4.58 -21.30
N ASP A 287 -4.73 4.55 -22.45
CA ASP A 287 -4.51 3.34 -23.22
C ASP A 287 -3.45 2.40 -22.56
N ASP A 288 -3.12 1.29 -23.22
CA ASP A 288 -2.11 0.35 -22.72
C ASP A 288 -0.69 0.91 -22.72
N GLU A 289 -0.49 2.06 -23.34
CA GLU A 289 0.77 2.77 -23.44
C GLU A 289 0.82 4.04 -22.59
N TYR A 290 -0.16 4.18 -21.67
CA TYR A 290 -0.30 5.30 -20.72
C TYR A 290 -0.63 6.66 -21.37
N ARG A 291 -1.03 6.71 -22.65
CA ARG A 291 -1.53 7.93 -23.27
C ARG A 291 -2.96 8.20 -22.82
N THR A 292 -3.24 9.46 -22.55
CA THR A 292 -4.61 9.92 -22.31
C THR A 292 -5.34 10.13 -23.63
N THR A 293 -6.56 10.62 -23.58
CA THR A 293 -7.30 11.10 -24.77
C THR A 293 -6.68 12.34 -25.41
N GLU A 294 -5.75 13.04 -24.74
CA GLU A 294 -4.89 14.08 -25.30
C GLU A 294 -3.51 13.46 -25.66
N PRO A 295 -3.13 13.35 -26.95
CA PRO A 295 -1.98 12.55 -27.36
C PRO A 295 -0.62 12.94 -26.76
N SER A 296 -0.42 14.23 -26.44
CA SER A 296 0.82 14.74 -25.83
C SER A 296 0.86 14.53 -24.31
N ILE A 297 -0.27 14.15 -23.68
CA ILE A 297 -0.42 13.99 -22.24
C ILE A 297 -0.51 12.50 -21.87
N LEU A 298 0.41 12.06 -21.02
CA LEU A 298 0.43 10.73 -20.44
C LEU A 298 0.05 10.79 -18.96
N ALA A 299 -0.42 9.68 -18.41
CA ALA A 299 -0.67 9.55 -16.97
C ALA A 299 -0.34 8.15 -16.47
N LEU A 300 0.11 8.04 -15.20
CA LEU A 300 0.48 6.76 -14.59
C LEU A 300 0.44 6.80 -13.06
N GLY A 301 0.54 5.65 -12.44
CA GLY A 301 0.45 5.49 -10.99
C GLY A 301 -1.00 5.59 -10.47
N ASP A 302 -1.16 5.99 -9.21
CA ASP A 302 -2.48 5.97 -8.55
C ASP A 302 -3.54 6.80 -9.31
N VAL A 303 -3.14 7.81 -10.08
CA VAL A 303 -4.03 8.72 -10.79
C VAL A 303 -4.82 8.06 -11.93
N ILE A 304 -4.36 6.90 -12.43
CA ILE A 304 -5.05 6.10 -13.47
C ILE A 304 -5.90 4.96 -12.88
N GLY A 305 -5.85 4.72 -11.57
CA GLY A 305 -6.74 3.78 -10.87
C GLY A 305 -6.58 2.30 -11.24
N ARG A 306 -5.46 1.89 -11.86
CA ARG A 306 -5.15 0.47 -12.15
C ARG A 306 -4.76 -0.24 -10.85
N VAL A 307 -3.48 -0.37 -10.54
CA VAL A 307 -2.99 -1.01 -9.32
C VAL A 307 -2.19 0.01 -8.51
N GLN A 308 -2.75 0.45 -7.38
CA GLN A 308 -2.20 1.53 -6.56
C GLN A 308 -1.10 1.00 -5.60
N LEU A 309 0.02 0.57 -6.17
CA LEU A 309 1.19 0.07 -5.45
C LEU A 309 2.46 0.75 -5.96
N THR A 310 3.35 1.10 -5.03
CA THR A 310 4.64 1.72 -5.34
C THR A 310 5.45 0.95 -6.38
N PRO A 311 5.64 -0.39 -6.30
CA PRO A 311 6.39 -1.14 -7.31
C PRO A 311 5.77 -1.08 -8.71
N VAL A 312 4.45 -1.05 -8.78
CA VAL A 312 3.72 -0.90 -10.05
C VAL A 312 3.96 0.46 -10.65
N ALA A 313 3.81 1.53 -9.87
CA ALA A 313 4.10 2.90 -10.30
C ALA A 313 5.56 3.07 -10.79
N LEU A 314 6.53 2.38 -10.17
CA LEU A 314 7.91 2.35 -10.63
C LEU A 314 8.06 1.63 -11.99
N ALA A 315 7.36 0.51 -12.19
CA ALA A 315 7.37 -0.23 -13.45
C ALA A 315 6.73 0.60 -14.58
N GLU A 316 5.59 1.23 -14.32
CA GLU A 316 4.91 2.14 -15.25
C GLU A 316 5.80 3.32 -15.63
N GLY A 317 6.46 3.97 -14.66
CA GLY A 317 7.39 5.07 -14.91
C GLY A 317 8.57 4.66 -15.80
N MET A 318 9.09 3.44 -15.62
CA MET A 318 10.12 2.89 -16.49
C MET A 318 9.60 2.60 -17.91
N ALA A 319 8.40 2.01 -18.02
CA ALA A 319 7.77 1.71 -19.29
C ALA A 319 7.54 2.98 -20.11
N VAL A 320 6.99 4.04 -19.49
CA VAL A 320 6.78 5.34 -20.16
C VAL A 320 8.11 5.96 -20.62
N ALA A 321 9.15 5.98 -19.77
CA ALA A 321 10.45 6.52 -20.14
C ALA A 321 11.07 5.78 -21.33
N ARG A 322 11.01 4.44 -21.33
CA ARG A 322 11.49 3.61 -22.47
C ARG A 322 10.68 3.85 -23.72
N ARG A 323 9.37 3.88 -23.60
CA ARG A 323 8.50 4.10 -24.74
C ARG A 323 8.80 5.40 -25.47
N LEU A 324 9.00 6.50 -24.72
CA LEU A 324 9.25 7.82 -25.33
C LEU A 324 10.68 7.94 -25.87
N PHE A 325 11.68 7.43 -25.16
CA PHE A 325 13.10 7.75 -25.45
C PHE A 325 13.97 6.55 -25.79
N ARG A 326 13.44 5.31 -25.66
CA ARG A 326 14.10 4.03 -26.03
C ARG A 326 13.08 3.02 -26.54
N PRO A 327 12.31 3.33 -27.61
CA PRO A 327 11.18 2.51 -28.03
C PRO A 327 11.57 1.06 -28.38
N ALA A 328 12.79 0.81 -28.81
CA ALA A 328 13.29 -0.54 -29.07
C ALA A 328 13.44 -1.40 -27.77
N GLU A 329 13.52 -0.76 -26.60
CA GLU A 329 13.62 -1.42 -25.29
C GLU A 329 12.29 -1.44 -24.53
N TYR A 330 11.22 -0.90 -25.13
CA TYR A 330 9.91 -0.85 -24.51
C TYR A 330 9.34 -2.26 -24.33
N GLN A 331 8.81 -2.50 -23.14
CA GLN A 331 8.01 -3.66 -22.83
C GLN A 331 6.81 -3.19 -22.00
N PRO A 332 5.59 -3.68 -22.29
CA PRO A 332 4.43 -3.38 -21.49
C PRO A 332 4.61 -3.91 -20.06
N VAL A 333 3.98 -3.23 -19.11
CA VAL A 333 3.98 -3.70 -17.71
C VAL A 333 3.09 -4.93 -17.61
N ASP A 334 3.64 -5.99 -17.04
CA ASP A 334 2.89 -7.19 -16.69
C ASP A 334 2.23 -6.99 -15.31
N TYR A 335 0.90 -6.93 -15.30
CA TYR A 335 0.10 -6.78 -14.09
C TYR A 335 -0.33 -8.12 -13.47
N ASP A 336 0.07 -9.25 -14.04
CA ASP A 336 -0.21 -10.55 -13.47
C ASP A 336 0.78 -10.90 -12.35
N ASN A 337 0.28 -11.61 -11.35
CA ASN A 337 1.08 -12.11 -10.23
C ASN A 337 1.87 -11.03 -9.47
N ILE A 338 1.26 -9.86 -9.24
CA ILE A 338 1.88 -8.80 -8.44
C ILE A 338 1.90 -9.24 -6.97
N PRO A 339 3.09 -9.42 -6.36
CA PRO A 339 3.17 -9.74 -4.95
C PRO A 339 2.71 -8.54 -4.11
N THR A 340 1.94 -8.84 -3.08
CA THR A 340 1.36 -7.84 -2.19
C THR A 340 1.54 -8.26 -0.74
N ALA A 341 1.90 -7.30 0.12
CA ALA A 341 1.93 -7.50 1.56
C ALA A 341 0.99 -6.53 2.27
N VAL A 342 0.35 -7.01 3.34
CA VAL A 342 -0.34 -6.17 4.32
C VAL A 342 0.42 -6.30 5.64
N PHE A 343 0.91 -5.17 6.12
CA PHE A 343 1.74 -5.14 7.33
C PHE A 343 0.88 -4.98 8.59
N SER A 344 -0.13 -5.86 8.69
CA SER A 344 -0.85 -6.13 9.95
C SER A 344 0.02 -6.93 10.91
N LEU A 345 -0.44 -7.17 12.13
CA LEU A 345 0.21 -8.03 13.12
C LEU A 345 -0.76 -9.17 13.53
N PRO A 346 -0.62 -10.37 12.87
CA PRO A 346 0.42 -10.86 11.94
C PRO A 346 0.33 -10.28 10.53
N ASN A 347 1.47 -10.33 9.80
CA ASN A 347 1.55 -9.85 8.41
C ASN A 347 0.83 -10.78 7.43
N ILE A 348 0.36 -10.22 6.32
CA ILE A 348 -0.09 -10.99 5.15
C ILE A 348 0.92 -10.83 4.01
N GLY A 349 1.18 -11.92 3.30
CA GLY A 349 1.82 -11.93 1.99
C GLY A 349 0.98 -12.73 1.00
N THR A 350 0.82 -12.23 -0.22
CA THR A 350 0.02 -12.89 -1.26
C THR A 350 0.59 -12.62 -2.64
N VAL A 351 0.50 -13.61 -3.52
CA VAL A 351 0.80 -13.48 -4.95
C VAL A 351 -0.06 -14.45 -5.75
N GLY A 352 -0.46 -14.04 -6.93
CA GLY A 352 -1.30 -14.83 -7.83
C GLY A 352 -2.78 -14.79 -7.47
N LEU A 353 -3.52 -15.81 -7.91
CA LEU A 353 -4.97 -15.89 -7.77
C LEU A 353 -5.38 -16.40 -6.38
N THR A 354 -6.42 -15.81 -5.82
CA THR A 354 -7.12 -16.43 -4.70
C THR A 354 -7.87 -17.69 -5.17
N GLU A 355 -8.27 -18.54 -4.24
CA GLU A 355 -9.07 -19.72 -4.58
C GLU A 355 -10.37 -19.33 -5.31
N GLU A 356 -11.04 -18.29 -4.84
CA GLU A 356 -12.29 -17.80 -5.42
C GLU A 356 -12.07 -17.27 -6.85
N GLN A 357 -10.98 -16.54 -7.08
CA GLN A 357 -10.62 -16.04 -8.40
C GLN A 357 -10.25 -17.17 -9.36
N ALA A 358 -9.48 -18.15 -8.91
CA ALA A 358 -9.10 -19.30 -9.72
C ALA A 358 -10.33 -20.11 -10.13
N ARG A 359 -11.24 -20.42 -9.20
CA ARG A 359 -12.51 -21.09 -9.49
C ARG A 359 -13.40 -20.25 -10.39
N GLY A 360 -13.50 -18.95 -10.16
CA GLY A 360 -14.28 -18.00 -10.99
C GLY A 360 -13.77 -17.89 -12.42
N ARG A 361 -12.47 -18.14 -12.65
CA ARG A 361 -11.85 -18.22 -13.99
C ARG A 361 -11.97 -19.61 -14.64
N GLY A 362 -12.65 -20.57 -14.00
CA GLY A 362 -12.91 -21.91 -14.53
C GLY A 362 -11.80 -22.94 -14.27
N HIS A 363 -10.80 -22.62 -13.45
CA HIS A 363 -9.79 -23.62 -13.07
C HIS A 363 -10.39 -24.71 -12.17
N LYS A 364 -9.94 -25.95 -12.35
CA LYS A 364 -10.16 -27.04 -11.40
C LYS A 364 -9.10 -26.93 -10.30
N VAL A 365 -9.52 -26.43 -9.14
CA VAL A 365 -8.59 -26.04 -8.08
C VAL A 365 -8.37 -27.16 -7.09
N LYS A 366 -7.09 -27.48 -6.80
CA LYS A 366 -6.63 -28.16 -5.59
C LYS A 366 -6.03 -27.13 -4.63
N VAL A 367 -6.42 -27.19 -3.37
CA VAL A 367 -5.92 -26.30 -2.32
C VAL A 367 -5.04 -27.10 -1.37
N PHE A 368 -3.88 -26.53 -1.03
CA PHE A 368 -3.02 -27.04 0.02
C PHE A 368 -2.92 -25.97 1.09
N GLU A 369 -3.11 -26.35 2.34
CA GLU A 369 -3.13 -25.41 3.46
C GLU A 369 -2.41 -26.03 4.66
N SER A 370 -1.58 -25.22 5.33
CA SER A 370 -0.95 -25.56 6.59
C SER A 370 -1.23 -24.46 7.62
N ARG A 371 -1.56 -24.89 8.85
CA ARG A 371 -1.77 -24.00 10.00
C ARG A 371 -0.93 -24.49 11.16
N PHE A 372 0.05 -23.71 11.56
CA PHE A 372 0.98 -24.12 12.61
C PHE A 372 1.34 -22.94 13.51
N ARG A 373 1.93 -23.24 14.66
CA ARG A 373 2.51 -22.24 15.54
C ARG A 373 3.97 -22.03 15.12
N ALA A 374 4.34 -20.79 14.80
CA ALA A 374 5.73 -20.48 14.43
C ALA A 374 6.69 -20.90 15.54
N MET A 375 7.87 -21.44 15.16
CA MET A 375 8.86 -21.98 16.12
C MET A 375 9.24 -20.94 17.17
N LYS A 376 9.41 -19.65 16.79
CA LYS A 376 9.71 -18.55 17.72
C LYS A 376 8.69 -18.46 18.86
N LEU A 377 7.44 -18.85 18.63
CA LEU A 377 6.36 -18.73 19.61
C LEU A 377 6.22 -19.95 20.54
N THR A 378 6.87 -21.07 20.22
CA THR A 378 6.67 -22.33 20.96
C THR A 378 7.16 -22.28 22.41
N LEU A 379 8.12 -21.40 22.73
CA LEU A 379 8.62 -21.17 24.09
C LEU A 379 7.93 -20.00 24.80
N THR A 380 6.83 -19.49 24.25
CA THR A 380 6.10 -18.33 24.80
C THR A 380 4.65 -18.70 25.07
N ASP A 381 3.89 -17.82 25.69
CA ASP A 381 2.44 -17.99 25.88
C ASP A 381 1.61 -17.56 24.65
N ASN A 382 2.26 -16.96 23.64
CA ASN A 382 1.60 -16.48 22.41
C ASN A 382 1.06 -17.68 21.60
N GLN A 383 -0.26 -17.67 21.34
CA GLN A 383 -0.98 -18.73 20.61
C GLN A 383 -1.20 -18.39 19.13
N GLU A 384 -0.57 -17.34 18.61
CA GLU A 384 -0.68 -16.95 17.20
C GLU A 384 -0.35 -18.12 16.28
N ARG A 385 -1.18 -18.28 15.23
CA ARG A 385 -1.00 -19.30 14.21
C ARG A 385 -0.58 -18.66 12.89
N THR A 386 0.35 -19.31 12.22
CA THR A 386 0.69 -19.03 10.82
C THR A 386 -0.23 -19.83 9.92
N LEU A 387 -0.74 -19.19 8.87
CA LEU A 387 -1.45 -19.84 7.76
C LEU A 387 -0.57 -19.76 6.52
N MET A 388 -0.39 -20.89 5.82
CA MET A 388 0.16 -20.92 4.45
C MET A 388 -0.78 -21.69 3.54
N LYS A 389 -0.99 -21.17 2.32
CA LYS A 389 -1.93 -21.73 1.36
C LYS A 389 -1.36 -21.66 -0.05
N LEU A 390 -1.49 -22.78 -0.79
CA LEU A 390 -1.26 -22.87 -2.23
C LEU A 390 -2.57 -23.15 -2.95
N VAL A 391 -2.79 -22.41 -4.03
CA VAL A 391 -3.87 -22.61 -4.98
C VAL A 391 -3.27 -23.21 -6.25
N VAL A 392 -3.65 -24.42 -6.60
CA VAL A 392 -3.04 -25.21 -7.68
C VAL A 392 -4.10 -25.58 -8.70
N ASP A 393 -3.79 -25.44 -9.98
CA ASP A 393 -4.63 -25.95 -11.08
C ASP A 393 -4.46 -27.47 -11.20
N ALA A 394 -5.55 -28.21 -11.02
CA ALA A 394 -5.53 -29.67 -10.99
C ALA A 394 -5.19 -30.31 -12.35
N GLU A 395 -5.36 -29.58 -13.46
CA GLU A 395 -5.11 -30.11 -14.81
C GLU A 395 -3.66 -29.88 -15.25
N SER A 396 -3.15 -28.67 -15.04
CA SER A 396 -1.79 -28.28 -15.46
C SER A 396 -0.74 -28.43 -14.37
N ASP A 397 -1.15 -28.72 -13.13
CA ASP A 397 -0.31 -28.73 -11.93
C ASP A 397 0.34 -27.37 -11.60
N ARG A 398 0.00 -26.29 -12.31
CA ARG A 398 0.57 -24.97 -12.06
C ARG A 398 0.10 -24.42 -10.72
N VAL A 399 1.02 -23.81 -9.98
CA VAL A 399 0.68 -23.03 -8.80
C VAL A 399 0.14 -21.67 -9.28
N LEU A 400 -1.14 -21.43 -9.01
CA LEU A 400 -1.87 -20.23 -9.40
C LEU A 400 -1.79 -19.13 -8.36
N GLY A 401 -1.60 -19.49 -7.09
CA GLY A 401 -1.52 -18.53 -5.99
C GLY A 401 -0.80 -19.07 -4.77
N CYS A 402 -0.09 -18.18 -4.08
CA CYS A 402 0.55 -18.43 -2.79
C CYS A 402 0.10 -17.35 -1.81
N HIS A 403 -0.37 -17.76 -0.63
CA HIS A 403 -0.89 -16.87 0.38
C HIS A 403 -0.36 -17.26 1.76
N MET A 404 -0.03 -16.26 2.57
CA MET A 404 0.49 -16.46 3.92
C MET A 404 -0.06 -15.40 4.88
N VAL A 405 -0.35 -15.82 6.11
CA VAL A 405 -0.55 -14.94 7.27
C VAL A 405 0.43 -15.41 8.35
N GLY A 406 1.33 -14.53 8.75
CA GLY A 406 2.33 -14.88 9.77
C GLY A 406 3.57 -13.98 9.71
N PRO A 407 4.54 -14.23 10.57
CA PRO A 407 5.81 -13.51 10.58
C PRO A 407 6.51 -13.58 9.22
N GLU A 408 7.10 -12.46 8.79
CA GLU A 408 7.89 -12.32 7.55
C GLU A 408 7.14 -12.70 6.26
N ALA A 409 5.79 -12.73 6.27
CA ALA A 409 5.00 -13.13 5.10
C ALA A 409 5.34 -12.34 3.84
N GLY A 410 5.59 -11.02 3.93
CA GLY A 410 5.98 -10.19 2.80
C GLY A 410 7.33 -10.57 2.20
N GLU A 411 8.31 -10.90 3.04
CA GLU A 411 9.66 -11.29 2.60
C GLU A 411 9.62 -12.67 1.90
N ILE A 412 8.87 -13.61 2.43
CA ILE A 412 8.73 -14.97 1.88
C ILE A 412 7.99 -14.92 0.52
N ILE A 413 6.88 -14.21 0.44
CA ILE A 413 6.06 -14.13 -0.78
C ILE A 413 6.83 -13.47 -1.94
N GLN A 414 7.76 -12.56 -1.69
CA GLN A 414 8.57 -11.96 -2.74
C GLN A 414 9.35 -13.03 -3.54
N GLY A 415 9.93 -14.02 -2.87
CA GLY A 415 10.63 -15.12 -3.54
C GLY A 415 9.67 -16.02 -4.34
N LEU A 416 8.50 -16.33 -3.79
CA LEU A 416 7.48 -17.14 -4.45
C LEU A 416 6.88 -16.46 -5.68
N ALA A 417 6.83 -15.13 -5.72
CA ALA A 417 6.39 -14.40 -6.90
C ALA A 417 7.26 -14.69 -8.13
N VAL A 418 8.58 -14.84 -7.95
CA VAL A 418 9.50 -15.23 -9.02
C VAL A 418 9.17 -16.63 -9.54
N ALA A 419 8.89 -17.58 -8.63
CA ALA A 419 8.52 -18.95 -8.99
C ALA A 419 7.20 -18.99 -9.79
N LEU A 420 6.17 -18.25 -9.36
CA LEU A 420 4.90 -18.16 -10.09
C LEU A 420 5.09 -17.55 -11.47
N LYS A 421 5.88 -16.48 -11.57
CA LYS A 421 6.18 -15.85 -12.86
C LYS A 421 6.94 -16.78 -13.81
N ALA A 422 7.80 -17.64 -13.29
CA ALA A 422 8.46 -18.71 -14.05
C ALA A 422 7.54 -19.89 -14.38
N GLY A 423 6.29 -19.90 -13.92
CA GLY A 423 5.31 -20.94 -14.20
C GLY A 423 5.52 -22.22 -13.40
N ALA A 424 6.04 -22.12 -12.17
CA ALA A 424 6.30 -23.27 -11.30
C ALA A 424 5.04 -24.11 -11.05
N THR A 425 5.22 -25.43 -11.07
CA THR A 425 4.18 -26.42 -10.79
C THR A 425 4.26 -26.90 -9.34
N LYS A 426 3.19 -27.51 -8.85
CA LYS A 426 3.18 -28.14 -7.52
C LYS A 426 4.27 -29.21 -7.40
N ARG A 427 4.51 -29.97 -8.48
CA ARG A 427 5.62 -30.92 -8.54
C ARG A 427 6.98 -30.25 -8.29
N ILE A 428 7.25 -29.08 -8.89
CA ILE A 428 8.50 -28.32 -8.64
C ILE A 428 8.60 -27.93 -7.17
N PHE A 429 7.51 -27.45 -6.55
CA PHE A 429 7.48 -27.16 -5.12
C PHE A 429 7.79 -28.40 -4.29
N ASP A 430 7.22 -29.57 -4.66
CA ASP A 430 7.41 -30.84 -3.95
C ASP A 430 8.81 -31.41 -4.08
N GLU A 431 9.49 -31.18 -5.20
CA GLU A 431 10.86 -31.62 -5.47
C GLU A 431 11.91 -30.67 -4.89
N THR A 432 11.50 -29.44 -4.50
CA THR A 432 12.41 -28.44 -3.93
C THR A 432 12.74 -28.79 -2.48
N ILE A 433 14.05 -28.83 -2.17
CA ILE A 433 14.53 -29.07 -0.80
C ILE A 433 14.29 -27.79 0.02
N GLY A 434 13.59 -27.92 1.15
CA GLY A 434 13.31 -26.82 2.07
C GLY A 434 14.55 -26.37 2.86
N VAL A 435 14.58 -25.10 3.25
CA VAL A 435 15.57 -24.60 4.21
C VAL A 435 15.07 -24.88 5.62
N HIS A 436 15.75 -25.79 6.33
CA HIS A 436 15.35 -26.24 7.66
C HIS A 436 16.25 -25.63 8.77
N PRO A 437 15.67 -25.17 9.92
CA PRO A 437 14.23 -25.04 10.18
C PRO A 437 13.74 -23.60 9.85
N THR A 438 12.79 -23.47 8.96
CA THR A 438 12.14 -22.20 8.61
C THR A 438 10.64 -22.37 8.44
N ALA A 439 9.86 -21.28 8.59
CA ALA A 439 8.45 -21.32 8.26
C ALA A 439 8.23 -21.49 6.73
N ALA A 440 9.13 -20.95 5.91
CA ALA A 440 8.99 -20.97 4.44
C ALA A 440 9.01 -22.38 3.84
N GLU A 441 9.65 -23.37 4.53
CA GLU A 441 9.69 -24.76 4.05
C GLU A 441 8.31 -25.41 3.96
N GLU A 442 7.30 -24.89 4.70
CA GLU A 442 5.93 -25.40 4.59
C GLU A 442 5.37 -25.29 3.16
N PHE A 443 5.76 -24.28 2.39
CA PHE A 443 5.34 -24.18 0.99
C PHE A 443 5.83 -25.33 0.12
N VAL A 444 6.93 -25.97 0.48
CA VAL A 444 7.49 -27.12 -0.26
C VAL A 444 7.26 -28.46 0.43
N THR A 445 6.59 -28.48 1.58
CA THR A 445 6.29 -29.72 2.33
C THR A 445 4.81 -30.08 2.37
N MET A 446 3.89 -29.20 2.01
CA MET A 446 2.47 -29.50 1.91
C MET A 446 2.18 -30.53 0.82
N ARG A 447 1.81 -31.76 1.17
CA ARG A 447 1.58 -32.89 0.24
C ARG A 447 0.12 -33.23 0.04
N THR A 448 -0.71 -33.00 1.04
CA THR A 448 -2.13 -33.39 1.04
C THR A 448 -3.01 -32.19 0.78
N PRO A 449 -3.84 -32.21 -0.28
CA PRO A 449 -4.83 -31.16 -0.50
C PRO A 449 -5.89 -31.17 0.58
N VAL A 450 -6.45 -30.00 0.92
CA VAL A 450 -7.59 -29.87 1.83
C VAL A 450 -8.90 -30.02 1.07
N GLY A 451 -9.87 -30.73 1.67
CA GLY A 451 -11.24 -30.82 1.15
C GLY A 451 -11.36 -31.68 -0.12
N ASN A 452 -11.01 -32.94 -0.03
CA ASN A 452 -11.54 -33.98 -0.95
C ASN A 452 -12.82 -34.56 -0.38
#